data_74a63306ae4697d1748ea45d3a0b37dc
#
_entry.id   74a63306ae4697d1748ea45d3a0b37dc
#
_cell.length_a   1.000
_cell.length_b   1.000
_cell.length_c   1.000
_cell.angle_alpha   90.00
_cell.angle_beta   90.00
_cell.angle_gamma   90.00
#
_symmetry.space_group_name_H-M   'P 1'
#
loop_
_entity.id
_entity.type
_entity.pdbx_description
1 polymer ?
#
loop_
_entity_poly.entity_id
_entity_poly.type
_entity_poly.pdbx_seq_one_letter_code
_entity_poly.pdbx_strand_id
1 'polypeptide(L)'
;MNFFNAARIGLLTYAALLSLPPSLTAQTLAPPGERRDGQHDFDFEIGVWKTQLKRLVHPLSGSNDWVEIEGTTVVRKVWDGRANLAELTTDAASGRLQVLSLRLYDPLARQWSLNTANAHSGTSLFG
;
A
#
# COMPACT_ATOMS: atom_id res chain seq x y z
N MET A 1 83.79 -18.86 -44.95
CA MET A 1 83.46 -17.84 -43.92
C MET A 1 82.12 -18.20 -43.28
N ASN A 2 82.26 -18.71 -42.05
CA ASN A 2 81.12 -19.33 -41.33
C ASN A 2 80.35 -18.31 -40.55
N PHE A 3 78.97 -18.34 -40.65
CA PHE A 3 78.15 -17.75 -39.66
C PHE A 3 77.04 -18.75 -39.24
N PHE A 4 77.28 -19.32 -38.08
CA PHE A 4 76.23 -20.07 -37.36
C PHE A 4 75.18 -19.10 -36.80
N ASN A 5 73.96 -19.38 -37.09
CA ASN A 5 72.85 -18.64 -36.47
C ASN A 5 72.02 -19.63 -35.60
N ALA A 6 72.18 -19.51 -34.30
CA ALA A 6 71.56 -20.35 -33.33
C ALA A 6 70.10 -19.85 -33.10
N ALA A 7 69.15 -20.68 -33.48
CA ALA A 7 67.74 -20.45 -33.19
C ALA A 7 67.46 -20.75 -31.71
N ARG A 8 66.99 -19.74 -30.94
CA ARG A 8 66.48 -19.90 -29.57
C ARG A 8 65.00 -20.29 -29.65
N ILE A 9 64.74 -21.52 -29.23
CA ILE A 9 63.35 -21.99 -29.04
C ILE A 9 62.85 -21.46 -27.67
N GLY A 10 61.95 -20.50 -27.70
CA GLY A 10 61.27 -20.00 -26.52
C GLY A 10 60.11 -20.92 -26.16
N LEU A 11 60.19 -21.54 -24.99
CA LEU A 11 59.16 -22.38 -24.42
C LEU A 11 58.04 -21.45 -23.82
N LEU A 12 56.88 -21.32 -24.49
CA LEU A 12 55.73 -20.64 -23.97
C LEU A 12 55.00 -21.59 -23.04
N THR A 13 55.13 -21.38 -21.73
CA THR A 13 54.30 -22.03 -20.72
C THR A 13 52.93 -21.33 -20.65
N TYR A 14 51.92 -22.02 -21.14
CA TYR A 14 50.51 -21.59 -21.01
C TYR A 14 50.04 -21.91 -19.59
N ALA A 15 49.93 -20.90 -18.73
CA ALA A 15 49.28 -21.02 -17.44
C ALA A 15 47.78 -20.98 -17.67
N ALA A 16 47.11 -22.14 -17.59
CA ALA A 16 45.64 -22.22 -17.59
C ALA A 16 45.09 -21.71 -16.25
N LEU A 17 44.56 -20.50 -16.23
CA LEU A 17 43.78 -19.97 -15.15
C LEU A 17 42.43 -20.70 -15.13
N LEU A 18 42.28 -21.67 -14.23
CA LEU A 18 40.99 -22.25 -13.87
C LEU A 18 40.17 -21.20 -13.15
N SER A 19 39.33 -20.50 -13.90
CA SER A 19 38.28 -19.65 -13.30
C SER A 19 37.20 -20.55 -12.68
N LEU A 20 37.19 -20.64 -11.36
CA LEU A 20 36.07 -21.23 -10.60
C LEU A 20 34.82 -20.41 -10.88
N PRO A 21 33.67 -21.06 -11.20
CA PRO A 21 32.41 -20.34 -11.34
C PRO A 21 32.01 -19.72 -9.99
N PRO A 22 31.44 -18.50 -9.97
CA PRO A 22 30.94 -17.92 -8.74
C PRO A 22 29.89 -18.86 -8.17
N SER A 23 30.11 -19.26 -6.92
CA SER A 23 29.13 -20.05 -6.16
C SER A 23 27.81 -19.29 -6.16
N LEU A 24 26.77 -19.81 -6.80
CA LEU A 24 25.40 -19.38 -6.66
C LEU A 24 25.00 -19.62 -5.20
N THR A 25 25.13 -18.59 -4.38
CA THR A 25 24.49 -18.56 -3.07
C THR A 25 22.98 -18.66 -3.34
N ALA A 26 22.43 -19.84 -3.07
CA ALA A 26 20.99 -20.01 -3.02
C ALA A 26 20.45 -18.99 -2.03
N GLN A 27 19.76 -17.95 -2.53
CA GLN A 27 19.00 -17.06 -1.68
C GLN A 27 17.92 -17.95 -1.04
N THR A 28 18.12 -18.29 0.23
CA THR A 28 17.08 -18.89 1.05
C THR A 28 15.92 -17.90 1.00
N LEU A 29 14.86 -18.23 0.26
CA LEU A 29 13.60 -17.51 0.34
C LEU A 29 13.24 -17.48 1.82
N ALA A 30 13.16 -16.28 2.38
CA ALA A 30 12.68 -16.11 3.72
C ALA A 30 11.35 -16.88 3.84
N PRO A 31 11.11 -17.63 4.93
CA PRO A 31 9.85 -18.33 5.11
C PRO A 31 8.73 -17.31 4.90
N PRO A 32 7.59 -17.70 4.28
CA PRO A 32 6.46 -16.80 4.08
C PRO A 32 6.19 -16.14 5.42
N GLY A 33 6.47 -14.83 5.50
CA GLY A 33 6.40 -14.08 6.75
C GLY A 33 5.05 -14.35 7.37
N GLU A 34 5.04 -14.62 8.66
CA GLU A 34 3.82 -14.80 9.44
C GLU A 34 2.88 -13.67 9.03
N ARG A 35 1.74 -14.06 8.46
CA ARG A 35 0.83 -13.10 7.83
C ARG A 35 0.37 -12.14 8.92
N ARG A 36 0.75 -10.86 8.82
CA ARG A 36 0.36 -9.82 9.80
C ARG A 36 -1.10 -10.00 10.15
N ASP A 37 -1.41 -9.83 11.42
CA ASP A 37 -2.78 -9.94 11.91
C ASP A 37 -3.72 -8.95 11.19
N GLY A 38 -3.28 -7.74 10.94
CA GLY A 38 -4.05 -6.71 10.24
C GLY A 38 -5.00 -5.92 11.14
N GLN A 39 -5.21 -6.32 12.39
CA GLN A 39 -6.10 -5.62 13.33
C GLN A 39 -5.75 -4.15 13.52
N HIS A 40 -4.47 -3.80 13.42
CA HIS A 40 -3.96 -2.45 13.63
C HIS A 40 -3.77 -1.63 12.34
N ASP A 41 -4.21 -2.15 11.20
CA ASP A 41 -3.95 -1.52 9.90
C ASP A 41 -4.61 -0.14 9.74
N PHE A 42 -5.66 0.16 10.51
CA PHE A 42 -6.34 1.46 10.51
C PHE A 42 -6.04 2.33 11.74
N ASP A 43 -5.09 1.94 12.60
CA ASP A 43 -4.78 2.70 13.81
C ASP A 43 -4.24 4.10 13.52
N PHE A 44 -3.59 4.29 12.37
CA PHE A 44 -3.06 5.57 11.94
C PHE A 44 -4.15 6.63 11.66
N GLU A 45 -5.39 6.21 11.44
CA GLU A 45 -6.50 7.12 11.19
C GLU A 45 -7.15 7.65 12.48
N ILE A 46 -6.86 7.05 13.64
CA ILE A 46 -7.49 7.46 14.91
C ILE A 46 -7.12 8.90 15.24
N GLY A 47 -8.13 9.74 15.45
CA GLY A 47 -7.95 11.15 15.76
C GLY A 47 -8.97 12.06 15.10
N VAL A 48 -8.62 13.35 15.04
CA VAL A 48 -9.42 14.40 14.40
C VAL A 48 -8.66 14.92 13.19
N TRP A 49 -9.31 14.92 12.05
CA TRP A 49 -8.71 15.25 10.77
C TRP A 49 -9.46 16.39 10.06
N LYS A 50 -8.72 17.33 9.49
CA LYS A 50 -9.28 18.22 8.49
C LYS A 50 -9.40 17.45 7.17
N THR A 51 -10.61 17.40 6.63
CA THR A 51 -10.91 16.62 5.43
C THR A 51 -11.22 17.56 4.27
N GLN A 52 -10.60 17.31 3.12
CA GLN A 52 -10.87 17.99 1.87
C GLN A 52 -11.35 16.96 0.85
N LEU A 53 -12.53 17.21 0.27
CA LEU A 53 -13.15 16.36 -0.72
C LEU A 53 -13.31 17.12 -2.03
N LYS A 54 -13.11 16.40 -3.15
CA LYS A 54 -13.51 16.86 -4.47
C LYS A 54 -14.61 15.94 -4.99
N ARG A 55 -15.75 16.50 -5.31
CA ARG A 55 -16.90 15.75 -5.83
C ARG A 55 -17.26 16.25 -7.22
N LEU A 56 -17.40 15.32 -8.16
CA LEU A 56 -17.94 15.62 -9.48
C LEU A 56 -19.45 15.90 -9.35
N VAL A 57 -19.90 17.05 -9.83
CA VAL A 57 -21.30 17.50 -9.67
C VAL A 57 -22.26 16.60 -10.45
N HIS A 58 -21.87 16.24 -11.67
CA HIS A 58 -22.67 15.39 -12.57
C HIS A 58 -21.85 14.15 -12.99
N PRO A 59 -21.81 13.08 -12.15
CA PRO A 59 -21.10 11.85 -12.50
C PRO A 59 -21.72 11.21 -13.77
N LEU A 60 -20.87 10.59 -14.60
CA LEU A 60 -21.26 9.85 -15.81
C LEU A 60 -21.91 10.70 -16.92
N SER A 61 -21.87 12.03 -16.81
CA SER A 61 -22.44 12.94 -17.82
C SER A 61 -21.43 13.49 -18.82
N GLY A 62 -20.13 13.20 -18.62
CA GLY A 62 -19.05 13.85 -19.36
C GLY A 62 -18.69 15.25 -18.85
N SER A 63 -19.37 15.76 -17.81
CA SER A 63 -19.04 17.02 -17.15
C SER A 63 -17.74 16.92 -16.37
N ASN A 64 -16.97 18.01 -16.35
CA ASN A 64 -15.78 18.20 -15.51
C ASN A 64 -16.02 19.21 -14.37
N ASP A 65 -17.27 19.43 -13.98
CA ASP A 65 -17.62 20.35 -12.92
C ASP A 65 -17.38 19.71 -11.55
N TRP A 66 -16.33 20.15 -10.87
CA TRP A 66 -15.96 19.68 -9.55
C TRP A 66 -16.30 20.72 -8.48
N VAL A 67 -16.78 20.24 -7.36
CA VAL A 67 -16.96 21.05 -6.14
C VAL A 67 -15.96 20.58 -5.08
N GLU A 68 -15.29 21.54 -4.46
CA GLU A 68 -14.44 21.29 -3.29
C GLU A 68 -15.25 21.50 -2.02
N ILE A 69 -15.13 20.56 -1.09
CA ILE A 69 -15.87 20.52 0.16
C ILE A 69 -14.85 20.31 1.28
N GLU A 70 -14.86 21.18 2.28
CA GLU A 70 -14.06 21.01 3.49
C GLU A 70 -14.93 20.47 4.62
N GLY A 71 -14.30 19.72 5.51
CA GLY A 71 -14.97 19.17 6.67
C GLY A 71 -14.03 18.67 7.73
N THR A 72 -14.62 18.04 8.74
CA THR A 72 -13.88 17.39 9.83
C THR A 72 -14.26 15.92 9.87
N THR A 73 -13.25 15.05 9.98
CA THR A 73 -13.44 13.63 10.24
C THR A 73 -12.90 13.30 11.62
N VAL A 74 -13.74 12.69 12.46
CA VAL A 74 -13.35 12.17 13.77
C VAL A 74 -13.36 10.65 13.71
N VAL A 75 -12.21 10.03 14.01
CA VAL A 75 -12.08 8.57 14.03
C VAL A 75 -11.75 8.09 15.43
N ARG A 76 -12.49 7.12 15.93
CA ARG A 76 -12.30 6.55 17.27
C ARG A 76 -12.32 5.02 17.25
N LYS A 77 -11.55 4.42 18.15
CA LYS A 77 -11.56 2.97 18.39
C LYS A 77 -12.85 2.56 19.11
N VAL A 78 -13.31 1.38 18.76
CA VAL A 78 -14.40 0.65 19.42
C VAL A 78 -13.91 -0.77 19.68
N TRP A 79 -14.32 -1.38 20.77
CA TRP A 79 -13.98 -2.77 21.16
C TRP A 79 -12.46 -3.04 21.12
N ASP A 80 -11.69 -2.21 21.81
CA ASP A 80 -10.22 -2.32 21.90
C ASP A 80 -9.50 -2.37 20.53
N GLY A 81 -10.04 -1.69 19.53
CA GLY A 81 -9.46 -1.62 18.19
C GLY A 81 -9.89 -2.72 17.23
N ARG A 82 -10.82 -3.61 17.63
CA ARG A 82 -11.46 -4.54 16.68
C ARG A 82 -12.51 -3.90 15.80
N ALA A 83 -12.89 -2.67 16.13
CA ALA A 83 -13.69 -1.82 15.29
C ALA A 83 -13.19 -0.38 15.39
N ASN A 84 -13.47 0.42 14.37
CA ASN A 84 -13.36 1.86 14.46
C ASN A 84 -14.58 2.54 13.82
N LEU A 85 -14.89 3.72 14.31
CA LEU A 85 -16.00 4.55 13.86
C LEU A 85 -15.44 5.88 13.38
N ALA A 86 -15.68 6.20 12.12
CA ALA A 86 -15.33 7.47 11.52
C ALA A 86 -16.60 8.30 11.26
N GLU A 87 -16.61 9.53 11.72
CA GLU A 87 -17.67 10.52 11.49
C GLU A 87 -17.10 11.66 10.66
N LEU A 88 -17.60 11.83 9.44
CA LEU A 88 -17.33 12.97 8.60
C LEU A 88 -18.50 13.96 8.69
N THR A 89 -18.20 15.21 8.98
CA THR A 89 -19.14 16.32 8.86
C THR A 89 -18.55 17.39 7.96
N THR A 90 -19.31 17.83 6.96
CA THR A 90 -18.94 18.95 6.09
C THR A 90 -20.04 19.99 6.09
N ASP A 91 -19.66 21.26 5.94
CA ASP A 91 -20.58 22.36 5.73
C ASP A 91 -20.28 22.99 4.36
N ALA A 92 -21.01 22.55 3.33
CA ALA A 92 -20.91 23.08 1.98
C ALA A 92 -22.10 23.99 1.66
N ALA A 93 -21.94 24.87 0.69
CA ALA A 93 -23.04 25.71 0.18
C ALA A 93 -24.23 24.88 -0.36
N SER A 94 -23.97 23.64 -0.79
CA SER A 94 -24.97 22.67 -1.24
C SER A 94 -25.68 21.93 -0.09
N GLY A 95 -25.36 22.24 1.17
CA GLY A 95 -25.90 21.59 2.35
C GLY A 95 -24.85 20.82 3.16
N ARG A 96 -25.26 20.43 4.36
CA ARG A 96 -24.43 19.66 5.28
C ARG A 96 -24.41 18.19 4.87
N LEU A 97 -23.20 17.63 4.71
CA LEU A 97 -23.01 16.20 4.53
C LEU A 97 -22.52 15.59 5.85
N GLN A 98 -23.19 14.55 6.32
CA GLN A 98 -22.78 13.77 7.48
C GLN A 98 -22.73 12.30 7.09
N VAL A 99 -21.54 11.71 7.21
CA VAL A 99 -21.27 10.31 6.86
C VAL A 99 -20.68 9.61 8.06
N LEU A 100 -21.22 8.44 8.34
CA LEU A 100 -20.71 7.52 9.34
C LEU A 100 -20.09 6.31 8.63
N SER A 101 -18.88 5.93 9.01
CA SER A 101 -18.24 4.73 8.52
C SER A 101 -17.85 3.84 9.71
N LEU A 102 -18.42 2.65 9.76
CA LEU A 102 -18.09 1.62 10.76
C LEU A 102 -17.25 0.55 10.10
N ARG A 103 -16.03 0.40 10.58
CA ARG A 103 -15.12 -0.68 10.18
C ARG A 103 -15.07 -1.74 11.26
N LEU A 104 -15.23 -3.00 10.88
CA LEU A 104 -15.22 -4.15 11.76
C LEU A 104 -14.13 -5.12 11.33
N TYR A 105 -13.30 -5.53 12.28
CA TYR A 105 -12.26 -6.52 12.04
C TYR A 105 -12.76 -7.93 12.36
N ASP A 106 -12.63 -8.83 11.38
CA ASP A 106 -12.84 -10.26 11.58
C ASP A 106 -11.49 -10.94 11.85
N PRO A 107 -11.22 -11.39 13.09
CA PRO A 107 -9.95 -12.02 13.43
C PRO A 107 -9.77 -13.41 12.81
N LEU A 108 -10.85 -14.11 12.45
CA LEU A 108 -10.77 -15.42 11.81
C LEU A 108 -10.41 -15.28 10.32
N ALA A 109 -11.09 -14.38 9.62
CA ALA A 109 -10.82 -14.10 8.23
C ALA A 109 -9.58 -13.19 8.05
N ARG A 110 -9.14 -12.48 9.11
CA ARG A 110 -8.10 -11.43 9.09
C ARG A 110 -8.43 -10.34 8.08
N GLN A 111 -9.68 -9.88 8.12
CA GLN A 111 -10.21 -8.92 7.17
C GLN A 111 -11.02 -7.84 7.88
N TRP A 112 -10.99 -6.65 7.29
CA TRP A 112 -11.84 -5.55 7.69
C TRP A 112 -13.06 -5.49 6.77
N SER A 113 -14.25 -5.35 7.36
CA SER A 113 -15.46 -4.95 6.63
C SER A 113 -15.71 -3.46 6.82
N LEU A 114 -16.24 -2.82 5.77
CA LEU A 114 -16.54 -1.41 5.74
C LEU A 114 -18.03 -1.20 5.56
N ASN A 115 -18.65 -0.53 6.52
CA ASN A 115 -20.08 -0.20 6.49
C ASN A 115 -20.23 1.31 6.54
N THR A 116 -21.06 1.87 5.65
CA THR A 116 -21.22 3.30 5.53
C THR A 116 -22.70 3.68 5.66
N ALA A 117 -22.95 4.77 6.36
CA ALA A 117 -24.27 5.39 6.45
C ALA A 117 -24.14 6.90 6.22
N ASN A 118 -25.16 7.53 5.66
CA ASN A 118 -25.24 8.98 5.68
C ASN A 118 -26.58 9.44 6.29
N ALA A 119 -26.57 10.62 6.90
CA ALA A 119 -27.72 11.14 7.61
C ALA A 119 -28.91 11.48 6.68
N HIS A 120 -28.68 11.57 5.38
CA HIS A 120 -29.70 11.99 4.40
C HIS A 120 -30.48 10.83 3.79
N SER A 121 -29.84 9.70 3.57
CA SER A 121 -30.44 8.54 2.87
C SER A 121 -30.46 7.27 3.71
N GLY A 122 -29.95 7.31 4.94
CA GLY A 122 -29.81 6.12 5.77
C GLY A 122 -28.59 5.27 5.41
N THR A 123 -28.65 3.99 5.73
CA THR A 123 -27.55 3.05 5.49
C THR A 123 -27.49 2.61 4.05
N SER A 124 -26.30 2.67 3.44
CA SER A 124 -25.97 1.85 2.28
C SER A 124 -24.92 0.84 2.71
N LEU A 125 -25.28 -0.42 2.73
CA LEU A 125 -24.36 -1.52 2.97
C LEU A 125 -23.68 -1.84 1.64
N PHE A 126 -22.39 -1.58 1.55
CA PHE A 126 -21.56 -2.14 0.52
C PHE A 126 -20.82 -3.33 1.14
N GLY A 127 -21.29 -4.53 0.83
CA GLY A 127 -20.62 -5.77 1.16
C GLY A 127 -19.56 -6.12 0.14
#